data_3cd3c5473e7509de3dd2295a59bb54be
#
_entry.id   3cd3c5473e7509de3dd2295a59bb54be
#
_cell.length_a   1.000
_cell.length_b   1.000
_cell.length_c   1.000
_cell.angle_alpha   90.00
_cell.angle_beta   90.00
_cell.angle_gamma   90.00
#
_symmetry.space_group_name_H-M   'P 1'
#
loop_
_entity.id
_entity.type
_entity.pdbx_description
1 polymer ?
#
loop_
_entity_poly.entity_id
_entity_poly.type
_entity_poly.pdbx_seq_one_letter_code
_entity_poly.pdbx_strand_id
1 'polypeptide(L)'
;MSRGREVSFAALAGLVFALGLGLAGMTQPSKVVGFLDVTGDWDPSLAFVMGGAIAVHLTAYRFLRSRGRPLVASRFQLPTRSDIDLSLVLGAAIFGVGWGLGGYCPGPALVSAGALQKPALIFLAAMAAGMVVQHLLARTPQPAKNGDTLESRTAAETKA
;
A
#
# COMPACT_ATOMS: atom_id res chain seq x y z
N MET A 1 -10.65 -0.27 -24.40
CA MET A 1 -9.62 -1.34 -24.58
C MET A 1 -10.25 -2.67 -24.21
N SER A 2 -9.82 -3.79 -24.80
CA SER A 2 -10.38 -5.10 -24.45
C SER A 2 -9.92 -5.49 -23.03
N ARG A 3 -10.84 -5.95 -22.20
CA ARG A 3 -10.62 -6.46 -20.84
C ARG A 3 -9.45 -7.48 -20.77
N GLY A 4 -9.25 -8.24 -21.86
CA GLY A 4 -8.15 -9.21 -21.97
C GLY A 4 -6.76 -8.57 -21.91
N ARG A 5 -6.55 -7.40 -22.52
CA ARG A 5 -5.25 -6.70 -22.48
C ARG A 5 -4.91 -6.20 -21.07
N GLU A 6 -5.88 -5.67 -20.35
CA GLU A 6 -5.69 -5.22 -18.96
C GLU A 6 -5.29 -6.38 -18.05
N VAL A 7 -5.97 -7.54 -18.19
CA VAL A 7 -5.64 -8.75 -17.44
C VAL A 7 -4.23 -9.26 -17.79
N SER A 8 -3.84 -9.27 -19.07
CA SER A 8 -2.51 -9.71 -19.47
C SER A 8 -1.41 -8.81 -18.91
N PHE A 9 -1.57 -7.49 -18.93
CA PHE A 9 -0.61 -6.56 -18.33
C PHE A 9 -0.53 -6.72 -16.80
N ALA A 10 -1.66 -6.91 -16.13
CA ALA A 10 -1.69 -7.15 -14.70
C ALA A 10 -1.00 -8.47 -14.33
N ALA A 11 -1.24 -9.53 -15.09
CA ALA A 11 -0.61 -10.84 -14.89
C ALA A 11 0.92 -10.77 -15.09
N LEU A 12 1.37 -10.08 -16.15
CA LEU A 12 2.79 -9.92 -16.41
C LEU A 12 3.47 -9.09 -15.30
N ALA A 13 2.85 -7.99 -14.87
CA ALA A 13 3.36 -7.16 -13.77
C ALA A 13 3.43 -7.95 -12.46
N GLY A 14 2.40 -8.75 -12.15
CA GLY A 14 2.39 -9.64 -10.99
C GLY A 14 3.47 -10.73 -11.04
N LEU A 15 3.72 -11.30 -12.22
CA LEU A 15 4.77 -12.30 -12.41
C LEU A 15 6.16 -11.69 -12.19
N VAL A 16 6.45 -10.54 -12.80
CA VAL A 16 7.73 -9.84 -12.62
C VAL A 16 7.95 -9.46 -11.16
N PHE A 17 6.90 -8.98 -10.49
CA PHE A 17 6.94 -8.66 -9.07
C PHE A 17 7.24 -9.89 -8.21
N ALA A 18 6.54 -11.01 -8.44
CA ALA A 18 6.75 -12.25 -7.70
C ALA A 18 8.16 -12.83 -7.88
N LEU A 19 8.68 -12.80 -9.12
CA LEU A 19 10.05 -13.22 -9.41
C LEU A 19 11.06 -12.31 -8.70
N GLY A 20 10.87 -11.00 -8.73
CA GLY A 20 11.73 -10.05 -8.03
C GLY A 20 11.77 -10.27 -6.52
N LEU A 21 10.62 -10.51 -5.89
CA LEU A 21 10.53 -10.82 -4.45
C LEU A 21 11.17 -12.16 -4.12
N GLY A 22 10.98 -13.19 -4.96
CA GLY A 22 11.60 -14.51 -4.79
C GLY A 22 13.12 -14.42 -4.85
N LEU A 23 13.67 -13.77 -5.86
CA LEU A 23 15.11 -13.59 -6.04
C LEU A 23 15.75 -12.74 -4.92
N ALA A 24 15.03 -11.73 -4.43
CA ALA A 24 15.48 -10.90 -3.30
C ALA A 24 15.36 -11.58 -1.93
N GLY A 25 14.76 -12.79 -1.85
CA GLY A 25 14.50 -13.48 -0.59
C GLY A 25 13.45 -12.84 0.30
N MET A 26 12.69 -11.87 -0.24
CA MET A 26 11.69 -11.09 0.52
C MET A 26 10.41 -11.87 0.85
N THR A 27 10.31 -13.13 0.40
CA THR A 27 9.27 -14.07 0.79
C THR A 27 9.48 -14.66 2.19
N GLN A 28 10.65 -14.43 2.80
CA GLN A 28 11.00 -14.93 4.13
C GLN A 28 10.80 -13.84 5.19
N PRO A 29 10.02 -14.10 6.26
CA PRO A 29 9.81 -13.14 7.36
C PRO A 29 11.11 -12.74 8.06
N SER A 30 12.09 -13.65 8.10
CA SER A 30 13.40 -13.39 8.72
C SER A 30 14.13 -12.18 8.12
N LYS A 31 13.91 -11.86 6.85
CA LYS A 31 14.49 -10.67 6.20
C LYS A 31 13.93 -9.38 6.77
N VAL A 32 12.64 -9.34 7.07
CA VAL A 32 11.99 -8.19 7.70
C VAL A 32 12.42 -8.05 9.15
N VAL A 33 12.41 -9.17 9.89
CA VAL A 33 12.84 -9.18 11.30
C VAL A 33 14.30 -8.78 11.42
N GLY A 34 15.21 -9.34 10.59
CA GLY A 34 16.62 -8.98 10.59
C GLY A 34 16.88 -7.51 10.23
N PHE A 35 16.06 -6.91 9.37
CA PHE A 35 16.14 -5.48 9.09
C PHE A 35 15.70 -4.61 10.29
N LEU A 36 14.70 -5.06 11.06
CA LEU A 36 14.22 -4.35 12.24
C LEU A 36 15.10 -4.54 13.47
N ASP A 37 15.94 -5.57 13.50
CA ASP A 37 16.88 -5.85 14.59
C ASP A 37 18.15 -4.98 14.49
N VAL A 38 17.97 -3.67 14.67
CA VAL A 38 19.09 -2.69 14.59
C VAL A 38 20.10 -2.80 15.71
N THR A 39 19.81 -3.58 16.74
CA THR A 39 20.68 -3.78 17.91
C THR A 39 21.40 -5.12 17.93
N GLY A 40 20.98 -6.07 17.07
CA GLY A 40 21.58 -7.40 16.92
C GLY A 40 22.28 -7.56 15.56
N ASP A 41 22.05 -8.69 14.90
CA ASP A 41 22.62 -9.01 13.57
C ASP A 41 21.83 -8.32 12.46
N TRP A 42 22.01 -7.02 12.31
CA TRP A 42 21.27 -6.20 11.37
C TRP A 42 21.51 -6.57 9.90
N ASP A 43 20.44 -6.90 9.17
CA ASP A 43 20.46 -7.19 7.74
C ASP A 43 19.94 -6.01 6.91
N PRO A 44 20.81 -5.21 6.25
CA PRO A 44 20.40 -4.05 5.45
C PRO A 44 19.77 -4.41 4.10
N SER A 45 19.66 -5.69 3.74
CA SER A 45 19.21 -6.14 2.42
C SER A 45 17.83 -5.56 2.04
N LEU A 46 16.91 -5.43 3.00
CA LEU A 46 15.60 -4.85 2.78
C LEU A 46 15.69 -3.37 2.41
N ALA A 47 16.63 -2.60 2.97
CA ALA A 47 16.84 -1.19 2.61
C ALA A 47 17.22 -1.04 1.13
N PHE A 48 18.08 -1.91 0.61
CA PHE A 48 18.48 -1.89 -0.82
C PHE A 48 17.31 -2.26 -1.73
N VAL A 49 16.47 -3.23 -1.35
CA VAL A 49 15.28 -3.59 -2.11
C VAL A 49 14.28 -2.42 -2.14
N MET A 50 14.02 -1.80 -0.99
CA MET A 50 13.15 -0.61 -0.90
C MET A 50 13.71 0.57 -1.69
N GLY A 51 14.98 0.87 -1.55
CA GLY A 51 15.66 1.94 -2.28
C GLY A 51 15.61 1.73 -3.79
N GLY A 52 15.88 0.52 -4.26
CA GLY A 52 15.74 0.12 -5.66
C GLY A 52 14.32 0.29 -6.20
N ALA A 53 13.33 -0.17 -5.44
CA ALA A 53 11.92 -0.02 -5.80
C ALA A 53 11.51 1.46 -5.90
N ILE A 54 11.95 2.30 -4.95
CA ILE A 54 11.70 3.75 -4.96
C ILE A 54 12.36 4.39 -6.19
N ALA A 55 13.62 4.08 -6.48
CA ALA A 55 14.35 4.64 -7.62
C ALA A 55 13.66 4.32 -8.96
N VAL A 56 13.28 3.05 -9.16
CA VAL A 56 12.55 2.61 -10.36
C VAL A 56 11.19 3.29 -10.44
N HIS A 57 10.45 3.33 -9.32
CA HIS A 57 9.12 3.94 -9.28
C HIS A 57 9.16 5.43 -9.58
N LEU A 58 10.06 6.19 -8.95
CA LEU A 58 10.21 7.64 -9.18
C LEU A 58 10.56 7.95 -10.63
N THR A 59 11.51 7.19 -11.21
CA THR A 59 11.92 7.36 -12.60
C THR A 59 10.77 7.07 -13.56
N ALA A 60 10.10 5.94 -13.38
CA ALA A 60 8.94 5.55 -14.18
C ALA A 60 7.77 6.55 -14.02
N TYR A 61 7.50 7.01 -12.79
CA TYR A 61 6.43 7.96 -12.50
C TYR A 61 6.67 9.32 -13.18
N ARG A 62 7.91 9.86 -13.08
CA ARG A 62 8.26 11.12 -13.78
C ARG A 62 8.10 11.00 -15.29
N PHE A 63 8.59 9.90 -15.85
CA PHE A 63 8.52 9.66 -17.30
C PHE A 63 7.09 9.47 -17.79
N LEU A 64 6.27 8.69 -17.08
CA LEU A 64 4.86 8.48 -17.44
C LEU A 64 4.02 9.73 -17.28
N ARG A 65 4.26 10.51 -16.22
CA ARG A 65 3.53 11.77 -15.97
C ARG A 65 3.84 12.83 -17.03
N SER A 66 5.09 12.90 -17.52
CA SER A 66 5.47 13.84 -18.59
C SER A 66 4.77 13.55 -19.92
N ARG A 67 4.30 12.32 -20.16
CA ARG A 67 3.53 11.94 -21.35
C ARG A 67 2.07 12.43 -21.36
N GLY A 68 1.53 12.87 -20.23
CA GLY A 68 0.17 13.39 -20.12
C GLY A 68 -0.95 12.34 -20.26
N ARG A 69 -0.64 11.11 -20.66
CA ARG A 69 -1.61 10.02 -20.83
C ARG A 69 -1.07 8.70 -20.30
N PRO A 70 -1.90 7.89 -19.58
CA PRO A 70 -1.55 6.54 -19.20
C PRO A 70 -1.39 5.62 -20.44
N LEU A 71 -0.55 4.59 -20.34
CA LEU A 71 -0.34 3.63 -21.44
C LEU A 71 -1.53 2.68 -21.64
N VAL A 72 -2.24 2.35 -20.57
CA VAL A 72 -3.26 1.30 -20.55
C VAL A 72 -4.62 1.82 -20.08
N ALA A 73 -4.67 2.82 -19.21
CA ALA A 73 -5.91 3.40 -18.67
C ALA A 73 -6.36 4.63 -19.47
N SER A 74 -7.63 5.02 -19.32
CA SER A 74 -8.19 6.21 -19.97
C SER A 74 -7.72 7.52 -19.34
N ARG A 75 -7.39 7.50 -18.04
CA ARG A 75 -6.92 8.68 -17.28
C ARG A 75 -6.05 8.26 -16.11
N PHE A 76 -5.20 9.17 -15.63
CA PHE A 76 -4.48 9.00 -14.37
C PHE A 76 -5.45 9.16 -13.19
N GLN A 77 -5.41 8.20 -12.26
CA GLN A 77 -6.12 8.27 -10.99
C GLN A 77 -5.07 8.55 -9.90
N LEU A 78 -4.79 9.85 -9.67
CA LEU A 78 -3.83 10.26 -8.66
C LEU A 78 -4.58 10.62 -7.36
N PRO A 79 -4.06 10.23 -6.19
CA PRO A 79 -4.61 10.65 -4.91
C PRO A 79 -4.55 12.19 -4.80
N THR A 80 -5.65 12.80 -4.40
CA THR A 80 -5.75 14.26 -4.19
C THR A 80 -5.75 14.63 -2.70
N ARG A 81 -5.98 13.65 -1.81
CA ARG A 81 -5.96 13.88 -0.35
C ARG A 81 -4.52 14.02 0.14
N SER A 82 -4.26 15.12 0.82
CA SER A 82 -2.99 15.42 1.51
C SER A 82 -3.16 15.59 3.01
N ASP A 83 -4.39 15.40 3.53
CA ASP A 83 -4.70 15.61 4.93
C ASP A 83 -4.12 14.47 5.78
N ILE A 84 -3.39 14.84 6.83
CA ILE A 84 -2.93 13.91 7.86
C ILE A 84 -3.93 14.00 9.01
N ASP A 85 -4.80 13.01 9.11
CA ASP A 85 -5.78 12.91 10.19
C ASP A 85 -5.37 11.84 11.23
N LEU A 86 -5.99 11.88 12.40
CA LEU A 86 -5.72 10.94 13.48
C LEU A 86 -5.98 9.48 13.05
N SER A 87 -6.95 9.26 12.19
CA SER A 87 -7.30 7.94 11.68
C SER A 87 -6.15 7.35 10.85
N LEU A 88 -5.50 8.17 10.03
CA LEU A 88 -4.33 7.78 9.25
C LEU A 88 -3.15 7.41 10.16
N VAL A 89 -2.88 8.24 11.19
CA VAL A 89 -1.77 8.02 12.12
C VAL A 89 -1.99 6.73 12.94
N LEU A 90 -3.20 6.54 13.48
CA LEU A 90 -3.54 5.33 14.23
C LEU A 90 -3.48 4.08 13.33
N GLY A 91 -4.01 4.17 12.11
CA GLY A 91 -3.94 3.07 11.15
C GLY A 91 -2.51 2.70 10.78
N ALA A 92 -1.65 3.68 10.54
CA ALA A 92 -0.24 3.45 10.27
C ALA A 92 0.50 2.84 11.47
N ALA A 93 0.19 3.28 12.70
CA ALA A 93 0.77 2.72 13.92
C ALA A 93 0.36 1.26 14.13
N ILE A 94 -0.93 0.94 14.00
CA ILE A 94 -1.44 -0.44 14.10
C ILE A 94 -0.81 -1.33 13.03
N PHE A 95 -0.73 -0.84 11.79
CA PHE A 95 -0.07 -1.55 10.72
C PHE A 95 1.41 -1.79 11.02
N GLY A 96 2.13 -0.78 11.50
CA GLY A 96 3.56 -0.89 11.83
C GLY A 96 3.83 -1.91 12.93
N VAL A 97 3.01 -1.94 13.99
CA VAL A 97 3.10 -2.97 15.04
C VAL A 97 2.82 -4.36 14.47
N GLY A 98 1.75 -4.53 13.70
CA GLY A 98 1.42 -5.81 13.08
C GLY A 98 2.50 -6.30 12.10
N TRP A 99 3.09 -5.39 11.33
CA TRP A 99 4.20 -5.70 10.43
C TRP A 99 5.47 -6.10 11.18
N GLY A 100 5.82 -5.37 12.22
CA GLY A 100 7.00 -5.68 13.06
C GLY A 100 6.90 -7.02 13.76
N LEU A 101 5.71 -7.39 14.26
CA LEU A 101 5.47 -8.66 14.92
C LEU A 101 5.34 -9.83 13.93
N GLY A 102 4.70 -9.60 12.79
CA GLY A 102 4.44 -10.65 11.80
C GLY A 102 5.61 -10.94 10.85
N GLY A 103 6.49 -9.97 10.64
CA GLY A 103 7.61 -10.08 9.69
C GLY A 103 7.18 -10.21 8.22
N TYR A 104 5.89 -10.11 7.92
CA TYR A 104 5.36 -10.20 6.55
C TYR A 104 4.90 -8.86 6.01
N CYS A 105 5.34 -8.54 4.78
CA CYS A 105 4.67 -7.50 3.98
C CYS A 105 3.52 -8.12 3.16
N PRO A 106 2.43 -7.38 2.88
CA PRO A 106 1.30 -7.91 2.11
C PRO A 106 1.67 -8.51 0.75
N GLY A 107 2.59 -7.88 0.02
CA GLY A 107 3.05 -8.38 -1.29
C GLY A 107 3.75 -9.74 -1.21
N PRO A 108 4.84 -9.86 -0.45
CA PRO A 108 5.49 -11.16 -0.19
C PRO A 108 4.57 -12.23 0.38
N ALA A 109 3.62 -11.85 1.24
CA ALA A 109 2.64 -12.78 1.79
C ALA A 109 1.75 -13.40 0.68
N LEU A 110 1.34 -12.61 -0.31
CA LEU A 110 0.58 -13.11 -1.46
C LEU A 110 1.39 -14.11 -2.30
N VAL A 111 2.66 -13.83 -2.54
CA VAL A 111 3.56 -14.75 -3.27
C VAL A 111 3.77 -16.04 -2.49
N SER A 112 4.04 -15.95 -1.18
CA SER A 112 4.23 -17.11 -0.30
C SER A 112 2.94 -17.94 -0.14
N ALA A 113 1.78 -17.29 -0.15
CA ALA A 113 0.48 -17.97 -0.14
C ALA A 113 0.22 -18.72 -1.46
N GLY A 114 0.69 -18.21 -2.60
CA GLY A 114 0.67 -18.94 -3.87
C GLY A 114 1.47 -20.25 -3.82
N ALA A 115 2.50 -20.30 -2.98
CA ALA A 115 3.28 -21.50 -2.65
C ALA A 115 2.68 -22.31 -1.47
N LEU A 116 1.45 -22.01 -1.04
CA LEU A 116 0.71 -22.69 0.04
C LEU A 116 1.43 -22.70 1.39
N GLN A 117 2.24 -21.69 1.67
CA GLN A 117 2.93 -21.56 2.96
C GLN A 117 1.94 -21.21 4.06
N LYS A 118 1.79 -22.07 5.07
CA LYS A 118 0.83 -21.91 6.17
C LYS A 118 0.94 -20.55 6.90
N PRO A 119 2.14 -20.04 7.28
CA PRO A 119 2.25 -18.75 7.94
C PRO A 119 1.70 -17.59 7.08
N ALA A 120 1.96 -17.61 5.77
CA ALA A 120 1.47 -16.61 4.85
C ALA A 120 -0.06 -16.64 4.70
N LEU A 121 -0.65 -17.84 4.66
CA LEU A 121 -2.11 -17.99 4.63
C LEU A 121 -2.79 -17.45 5.88
N ILE A 122 -2.21 -17.73 7.07
CA ILE A 122 -2.70 -17.19 8.35
C ILE A 122 -2.62 -15.67 8.37
N PHE A 123 -1.48 -15.11 7.92
CA PHE A 123 -1.29 -13.67 7.82
C PHE A 123 -2.32 -13.01 6.89
N LEU A 124 -2.55 -13.57 5.71
CA LEU A 124 -3.53 -13.04 4.75
C LEU A 124 -4.96 -13.14 5.28
N ALA A 125 -5.30 -14.23 5.97
CA ALA A 125 -6.61 -14.37 6.61
C ALA A 125 -6.82 -13.30 7.69
N ALA A 126 -5.81 -13.07 8.55
CA ALA A 126 -5.85 -12.02 9.57
C ALA A 126 -5.93 -10.61 8.94
N MET A 127 -5.18 -10.36 7.86
CA MET A 127 -5.23 -9.10 7.12
C MET A 127 -6.62 -8.87 6.51
N ALA A 128 -7.21 -9.89 5.88
CA ALA A 128 -8.56 -9.80 5.32
C ALA A 128 -9.61 -9.54 6.41
N ALA A 129 -9.51 -10.21 7.56
CA ALA A 129 -10.37 -9.97 8.71
C ALA A 129 -10.26 -8.53 9.22
N GLY A 130 -9.03 -8.00 9.33
CA GLY A 130 -8.79 -6.60 9.72
C GLY A 130 -9.41 -5.59 8.73
N MET A 131 -9.32 -5.85 7.43
CA MET A 131 -9.97 -5.02 6.40
C MET A 131 -11.50 -5.05 6.51
N VAL A 132 -12.09 -6.22 6.77
CA VAL A 132 -13.53 -6.35 6.99
C VAL A 132 -13.97 -5.58 8.24
N VAL A 133 -13.26 -5.74 9.35
CA VAL A 133 -13.54 -5.01 10.59
C VAL A 133 -13.48 -3.50 10.36
N GLN A 134 -12.41 -3.02 9.73
CA GLN A 134 -12.26 -1.61 9.39
C GLN A 134 -13.41 -1.11 8.50
N HIS A 135 -13.81 -1.89 7.50
CA HIS A 135 -14.91 -1.53 6.61
C HIS A 135 -16.26 -1.45 7.36
N LEU A 136 -16.50 -2.35 8.31
CA LEU A 136 -17.71 -2.32 9.16
C LEU A 136 -17.71 -1.11 10.09
N LEU A 137 -16.56 -0.78 10.70
CA LEU A 137 -16.42 0.39 11.57
C LEU A 137 -16.52 1.70 10.79
N ALA A 138 -15.99 1.76 9.58
CA ALA A 138 -16.08 2.96 8.72
C ALA A 138 -17.50 3.22 8.18
N ARG A 139 -18.40 2.25 8.25
CA ARG A 139 -19.83 2.43 7.90
C ARG A 139 -20.62 3.16 8.97
N THR A 140 -20.12 3.28 10.20
CA THR A 140 -20.74 4.16 11.19
C THR A 140 -20.58 5.61 10.72
N PRO A 141 -21.68 6.40 10.62
CA PRO A 141 -21.59 7.78 10.16
C PRO A 141 -20.64 8.56 11.06
N GLN A 142 -19.51 8.97 10.51
CA GLN A 142 -18.67 9.93 11.22
C GLN A 142 -19.46 11.24 11.35
N PRO A 143 -19.55 11.84 12.55
CA PRO A 143 -20.16 13.16 12.69
C PRO A 143 -19.47 14.12 11.74
N ALA A 144 -20.25 14.82 10.91
CA ALA A 144 -19.74 15.78 9.94
C ALA A 144 -18.70 16.69 10.60
N LYS A 145 -17.50 16.78 10.05
CA LYS A 145 -16.50 17.75 10.48
C LYS A 145 -17.10 19.15 10.30
N ASN A 146 -17.40 19.82 11.42
CA ASN A 146 -18.05 21.15 11.49
C ASN A 146 -17.23 22.28 10.82
N GLY A 147 -16.19 21.98 10.04
CA GLY A 147 -15.39 22.96 9.33
C GLY A 147 -16.04 23.52 8.07
N ASP A 148 -16.73 22.66 7.31
CA ASP A 148 -17.28 23.06 5.99
C ASP A 148 -18.55 23.93 6.08
N THR A 149 -19.24 23.89 7.21
CA THR A 149 -20.46 24.68 7.43
C THR A 149 -20.19 26.15 7.78
N LEU A 150 -19.03 26.47 8.34
CA LEU A 150 -18.68 27.86 8.64
C LEU A 150 -18.17 28.60 7.39
N GLU A 151 -17.40 27.91 6.54
CA GLU A 151 -16.85 28.49 5.32
C GLU A 151 -17.94 28.76 4.25
N SER A 152 -18.93 27.89 4.16
CA SER A 152 -20.08 28.08 3.29
C SER A 152 -21.01 29.21 3.76
N ARG A 153 -21.11 29.45 5.07
CA ARG A 153 -21.89 30.57 5.63
C ARG A 153 -21.21 31.90 5.42
N THR A 154 -19.90 31.99 5.66
CA THR A 154 -19.13 33.22 5.41
C THR A 154 -19.09 33.60 3.94
N ALA A 155 -19.01 32.62 3.02
CA ALA A 155 -19.04 32.86 1.58
C ALA A 155 -20.44 33.36 1.09
N ALA A 156 -21.51 32.94 1.76
CA ALA A 156 -22.86 33.39 1.45
C ALA A 156 -23.15 34.82 1.97
N GLU A 157 -22.59 35.18 3.14
CA GLU A 157 -22.76 36.53 3.73
C GLU A 157 -21.94 37.62 2.98
N THR A 158 -20.80 37.25 2.39
CA THR A 158 -19.96 38.21 1.63
C THR A 158 -20.55 38.54 0.25
N LYS A 159 -21.61 37.87 -0.21
CA LYS A 159 -22.22 38.00 -1.53
C LYS A 159 -23.59 38.69 -1.50
N ALA A 160 -24.07 39.10 -0.32
CA ALA A 160 -25.29 39.88 -0.10
C ALA A 160 -24.98 41.34 0.17
#